data_8e268b2eb9dfb08f4f37207d1ca608bd
#
_entry.id   8e268b2eb9dfb08f4f37207d1ca608bd
#
_cell.length_a   1.000
_cell.length_b   1.000
_cell.length_c   1.000
_cell.angle_alpha   90.00
_cell.angle_beta   90.00
_cell.angle_gamma   90.00
#
_symmetry.space_group_name_H-M   'P 1'
#
loop_
_entity.id
_entity.type
_entity.pdbx_description
1 polymer ?
#
loop_
_entity_poly.entity_id
_entity_poly.type
_entity_poly.pdbx_seq_one_letter_code
_entity_poly.pdbx_strand_id
1 'polypeptide(L)'
;EDEDNVSWIAKELGADVFVSLHLNASVEHNIQGAEVLCPHREKVKEKSFLLANAILDELAELGLRRRGIVTRNSNDMMDDNGNPLEYYAINRHAANRDMVGIIVEHCFMDNEADRAYLADEEALKRLAEADARGIAAYFGYGLQTNE
;
A
#
# COMPACT_ATOMS: atom_id res chain seq x y z
N GLU A 1 -21.41 12.11 -3.44
CA GLU A 1 -20.31 11.17 -3.22
C GLU A 1 -20.46 10.05 -4.23
N ASP A 2 -19.35 9.62 -4.79
CA ASP A 2 -19.34 8.59 -5.83
C ASP A 2 -19.56 7.22 -5.19
N GLU A 3 -20.79 6.70 -5.29
CA GLU A 3 -21.21 5.41 -4.72
C GLU A 3 -20.48 4.22 -5.38
N ASP A 4 -19.90 4.43 -6.56
CA ASP A 4 -19.09 3.45 -7.28
C ASP A 4 -17.62 3.43 -6.82
N ASN A 5 -17.25 4.28 -5.87
CA ASN A 5 -15.90 4.36 -5.36
C ASN A 5 -15.57 3.15 -4.47
N VAL A 6 -14.50 2.43 -4.80
CA VAL A 6 -14.10 1.20 -4.07
C VAL A 6 -13.89 1.41 -2.57
N SER A 7 -13.46 2.60 -2.15
CA SER A 7 -13.30 2.90 -0.71
C SER A 7 -14.65 3.10 -0.01
N TRP A 8 -15.68 3.58 -0.71
CA TRP A 8 -17.04 3.63 -0.20
C TRP A 8 -17.59 2.22 0.00
N ILE A 9 -17.47 1.36 -1.01
CA ILE A 9 -17.88 -0.05 -0.92
C ILE A 9 -17.19 -0.75 0.24
N ALA A 10 -15.87 -0.60 0.39
CA ALA A 10 -15.11 -1.18 1.48
C ALA A 10 -15.65 -0.73 2.84
N LYS A 11 -15.93 0.55 3.01
CA LYS A 11 -16.49 1.10 4.25
C LYS A 11 -17.88 0.55 4.57
N GLU A 12 -18.77 0.48 3.58
CA GLU A 12 -20.12 -0.10 3.74
C GLU A 12 -20.08 -1.58 4.13
N LEU A 13 -19.07 -2.32 3.65
CA LEU A 13 -18.82 -3.71 4.02
C LEU A 13 -18.15 -3.86 5.39
N GLY A 14 -17.86 -2.77 6.08
CA GLY A 14 -17.24 -2.78 7.40
C GLY A 14 -15.74 -3.11 7.39
N ALA A 15 -15.03 -2.84 6.28
CA ALA A 15 -13.60 -3.06 6.21
C ALA A 15 -12.84 -2.11 7.15
N ASP A 16 -11.86 -2.63 7.86
CA ASP A 16 -10.95 -1.85 8.72
C ASP A 16 -9.84 -1.17 7.91
N VAL A 17 -9.40 -1.82 6.84
CA VAL A 17 -8.34 -1.35 5.95
C VAL A 17 -8.70 -1.61 4.50
N PHE A 18 -8.17 -0.76 3.61
CA PHE A 18 -8.20 -0.96 2.17
C PHE A 18 -6.77 -1.02 1.65
N VAL A 19 -6.38 -2.13 1.03
CA VAL A 19 -5.05 -2.34 0.47
C VAL A 19 -5.15 -2.51 -1.03
N SER A 20 -4.57 -1.59 -1.79
CA SER A 20 -4.51 -1.65 -3.25
C SER A 20 -3.14 -2.17 -3.67
N LEU A 21 -3.11 -3.27 -4.41
CA LEU A 21 -1.88 -3.95 -4.83
C LEU A 21 -1.51 -3.55 -6.26
N HIS A 22 -0.32 -3.02 -6.43
CA HIS A 22 0.18 -2.46 -7.68
C HIS A 22 1.61 -2.90 -8.01
N LEU A 23 1.97 -2.69 -9.26
CA LEU A 23 3.35 -2.74 -9.76
C LEU A 23 3.71 -1.36 -10.29
N ASN A 24 4.87 -0.88 -9.94
CA ASN A 24 5.39 0.42 -10.32
C ASN A 24 6.09 0.41 -11.70
N ALA A 25 6.34 1.58 -12.24
CA ALA A 25 7.18 1.79 -13.42
C ALA A 25 7.90 3.13 -13.33
N SER A 26 9.06 3.23 -13.97
CA SER A 26 9.88 4.43 -14.00
C SER A 26 10.38 4.72 -15.42
N VAL A 27 10.33 5.98 -15.84
CA VAL A 27 10.85 6.43 -17.14
C VAL A 27 12.33 6.10 -17.31
N GLU A 28 13.09 6.10 -16.23
CA GLU A 28 14.53 5.87 -16.24
C GLU A 28 14.92 4.37 -16.19
N HIS A 29 13.98 3.47 -15.92
CA HIS A 29 14.15 2.01 -15.83
C HIS A 29 15.26 1.53 -14.85
N ASN A 30 15.78 2.41 -14.01
CA ASN A 30 16.86 2.13 -13.06
C ASN A 30 16.41 2.09 -11.58
N ILE A 31 15.13 2.35 -11.34
CA ILE A 31 14.55 2.33 -10.00
C ILE A 31 14.07 0.91 -9.69
N GLN A 32 14.29 0.45 -8.46
CA GLN A 32 13.92 -0.89 -8.01
C GLN A 32 13.41 -0.90 -6.56
N GLY A 33 12.62 -1.91 -6.21
CA GLY A 33 12.19 -2.20 -4.86
C GLY A 33 10.76 -1.79 -4.53
N ALA A 34 10.33 -2.13 -3.30
CA ALA A 34 8.98 -1.92 -2.80
C ALA A 34 8.82 -0.60 -2.08
N GLU A 35 7.71 0.09 -2.32
CA GLU A 35 7.28 1.26 -1.57
C GLU A 35 5.78 1.21 -1.29
N VAL A 36 5.32 1.92 -0.26
CA VAL A 36 3.91 1.99 0.08
C VAL A 36 3.48 3.45 0.14
N LEU A 37 2.43 3.78 -0.62
CA LEU A 37 1.86 5.11 -0.65
C LEU A 37 0.78 5.19 0.42
N CYS A 38 1.00 6.08 1.39
CA CYS A 38 0.16 6.23 2.58
C CYS A 38 -0.52 7.60 2.66
N PRO A 39 -1.70 7.68 3.30
CA PRO A 39 -2.30 8.94 3.65
C PRO A 39 -1.45 9.67 4.71
N HIS A 40 -1.51 11.00 4.71
CA HIS A 40 -0.77 11.83 5.67
C HIS A 40 -1.65 12.49 6.73
N ARG A 41 -3.00 12.42 6.61
CA ARG A 41 -3.90 12.99 7.62
C ARG A 41 -3.80 12.27 8.95
N GLU A 42 -3.71 13.06 10.05
CA GLU A 42 -3.44 12.59 11.41
C GLU A 42 -4.34 11.44 11.88
N LYS A 43 -5.62 11.45 11.53
CA LYS A 43 -6.58 10.41 11.95
C LYS A 43 -6.22 8.99 11.53
N VAL A 44 -5.55 8.85 10.38
CA VAL A 44 -5.25 7.55 9.78
C VAL A 44 -3.76 7.29 9.56
N LYS A 45 -2.93 8.33 9.65
CA LYS A 45 -1.50 8.29 9.34
C LYS A 45 -0.75 7.23 10.13
N GLU A 46 -0.83 7.25 11.45
CA GLU A 46 -0.10 6.30 12.29
C GLU A 46 -0.44 4.86 11.97
N LYS A 47 -1.74 4.53 11.88
CA LYS A 47 -2.22 3.19 11.54
C LYS A 47 -1.79 2.77 10.14
N SER A 48 -1.84 3.70 9.16
CA SER A 48 -1.39 3.45 7.79
C SER A 48 0.10 3.14 7.73
N PHE A 49 0.92 3.85 8.51
CA PHE A 49 2.37 3.63 8.58
C PHE A 49 2.71 2.30 9.26
N LEU A 50 1.98 1.90 10.29
CA LEU A 50 2.15 0.60 10.93
C LEU A 50 1.85 -0.54 9.95
N LEU A 51 0.73 -0.47 9.23
CA LEU A 51 0.37 -1.46 8.21
C LEU A 51 1.39 -1.50 7.07
N ALA A 52 1.78 -0.33 6.56
CA ALA A 52 2.76 -0.21 5.48
C ALA A 52 4.13 -0.80 5.88
N ASN A 53 4.60 -0.52 7.09
CA ASN A 53 5.85 -1.07 7.59
C ASN A 53 5.79 -2.59 7.73
N ALA A 54 4.70 -3.14 8.25
CA ALA A 54 4.52 -4.58 8.38
C ALA A 54 4.59 -5.30 7.01
N ILE A 55 3.95 -4.74 5.98
CA ILE A 55 4.02 -5.29 4.61
C ILE A 55 5.43 -5.13 4.03
N LEU A 56 6.05 -3.95 4.16
CA LEU A 56 7.39 -3.69 3.64
C LEU A 56 8.46 -4.60 4.28
N ASP A 57 8.32 -4.94 5.56
CA ASP A 57 9.23 -5.86 6.23
C ASP A 57 9.16 -7.26 5.61
N GLU A 58 7.96 -7.77 5.36
CA GLU A 58 7.76 -9.07 4.71
C GLU A 58 8.24 -9.10 3.25
N LEU A 59 8.02 -8.01 2.49
CA LEU A 59 8.56 -7.89 1.13
C LEU A 59 10.09 -7.82 1.12
N ALA A 60 10.70 -7.18 2.11
CA ALA A 60 12.15 -7.15 2.27
C ALA A 60 12.74 -8.52 2.60
N GLU A 61 12.04 -9.35 3.38
CA GLU A 61 12.44 -10.75 3.65
C GLU A 61 12.48 -11.61 2.37
N LEU A 62 11.68 -11.28 1.35
CA LEU A 62 11.79 -11.90 0.03
C LEU A 62 13.02 -11.44 -0.77
N GLY A 63 13.73 -10.42 -0.30
CA GLY A 63 14.89 -9.83 -0.99
C GLY A 63 14.59 -8.55 -1.77
N LEU A 64 13.35 -8.07 -1.80
CA LEU A 64 13.01 -6.79 -2.43
C LEU A 64 13.68 -5.63 -1.67
N ARG A 65 14.26 -4.70 -2.41
CA ARG A 65 14.79 -3.48 -1.83
C ARG A 65 13.66 -2.68 -1.18
N ARG A 66 13.79 -2.41 0.12
CA ARG A 66 12.84 -1.57 0.85
C ARG A 66 13.10 -0.08 0.48
N ARG A 67 12.16 0.55 -0.21
CA ARG A 67 12.18 1.99 -0.51
C ARG A 67 11.53 2.80 0.60
N GLY A 68 10.51 2.25 1.25
CA GLY A 68 9.83 2.84 2.40
C GLY A 68 8.44 3.39 2.10
N ILE A 69 8.00 4.31 2.95
CA ILE A 69 6.69 4.93 2.88
C ILE A 69 6.78 6.25 2.12
N VAL A 70 5.83 6.47 1.23
CA VAL A 70 5.67 7.70 0.46
C VAL A 70 4.34 8.35 0.81
N THR A 71 4.35 9.64 1.07
CA THR A 71 3.16 10.48 1.15
C THR A 71 3.25 11.59 0.11
N ARG A 72 2.11 11.99 -0.45
CA ARG A 72 2.09 13.06 -1.45
C ARG A 72 0.86 13.94 -1.28
N ASN A 73 1.10 15.24 -1.19
CA ASN A 73 0.06 16.25 -1.14
C ASN A 73 -0.53 16.52 -2.54
N SER A 74 -1.83 16.75 -2.60
CA SER A 74 -2.46 17.34 -3.77
C SER A 74 -2.01 18.80 -3.92
N ASN A 75 -1.93 19.28 -5.16
CA ASN A 75 -1.60 20.67 -5.46
C ASN A 75 -2.85 21.58 -5.47
N ASP A 76 -4.01 20.99 -5.69
CA ASP A 76 -5.27 21.68 -6.00
C ASP A 76 -6.44 21.30 -5.11
N MET A 77 -6.31 20.25 -4.29
CA MET A 77 -7.35 19.81 -3.34
C MET A 77 -6.93 20.09 -1.91
N MET A 78 -7.77 20.86 -1.20
CA MET A 78 -7.54 21.27 0.18
C MET A 78 -8.74 20.88 1.05
N ASP A 79 -8.51 20.76 2.36
CA ASP A 79 -9.58 20.68 3.35
C ASP A 79 -10.19 22.05 3.64
N ASP A 80 -11.21 22.12 4.50
CA ASP A 80 -11.90 23.37 4.88
C ASP A 80 -10.98 24.35 5.62
N ASN A 81 -9.84 23.92 6.12
CA ASN A 81 -8.83 24.73 6.79
C ASN A 81 -7.67 25.16 5.88
N GLY A 82 -7.72 24.76 4.59
CA GLY A 82 -6.69 25.07 3.61
C GLY A 82 -5.48 24.14 3.67
N ASN A 83 -5.54 22.98 4.34
CA ASN A 83 -4.48 21.99 4.32
C ASN A 83 -4.62 21.09 3.08
N PRO A 84 -3.51 20.73 2.41
CA PRO A 84 -3.57 19.87 1.25
C PRO A 84 -4.09 18.48 1.60
N LEU A 85 -4.98 17.96 0.75
CA LEU A 85 -5.43 16.57 0.81
C LEU A 85 -4.40 15.64 0.15
N GLU A 86 -4.59 14.33 0.29
CA GLU A 86 -3.75 13.34 -0.38
C GLU A 86 -3.92 13.41 -1.90
N TYR A 87 -2.80 13.33 -2.61
CA TYR A 87 -2.76 13.29 -4.07
C TYR A 87 -3.47 12.05 -4.64
N TYR A 88 -3.15 10.88 -4.07
CA TYR A 88 -3.70 9.62 -4.56
C TYR A 88 -5.16 9.44 -4.11
N ALA A 89 -6.04 9.14 -5.05
CA ALA A 89 -7.48 9.01 -4.81
C ALA A 89 -7.79 7.95 -3.73
N ILE A 90 -7.14 6.79 -3.78
CA ILE A 90 -7.33 5.71 -2.79
C ILE A 90 -7.01 6.19 -1.38
N ASN A 91 -5.85 6.83 -1.18
CA ASN A 91 -5.47 7.37 0.12
C ASN A 91 -6.48 8.43 0.60
N ARG A 92 -6.85 9.37 -0.28
CA ARG A 92 -7.76 10.47 0.01
C ARG A 92 -9.18 9.98 0.35
N HIS A 93 -9.75 9.11 -0.48
CA HIS A 93 -11.11 8.63 -0.28
C HIS A 93 -11.25 7.73 0.96
N ALA A 94 -10.27 6.89 1.24
CA ALA A 94 -10.23 6.11 2.47
C ALA A 94 -10.12 7.01 3.70
N ALA A 95 -9.20 7.98 3.69
CA ALA A 95 -9.01 8.92 4.78
C ALA A 95 -10.23 9.82 5.03
N ASN A 96 -11.00 10.19 3.98
CA ASN A 96 -12.28 10.89 4.13
C ASN A 96 -13.31 10.09 4.94
N ARG A 97 -13.15 8.77 5.00
CA ARG A 97 -14.04 7.83 5.70
C ARG A 97 -13.44 7.30 7.00
N ASP A 98 -12.38 7.95 7.49
CA ASP A 98 -11.62 7.53 8.66
C ASP A 98 -11.16 6.05 8.58
N MET A 99 -10.85 5.58 7.36
CA MET A 99 -10.38 4.24 7.08
C MET A 99 -8.93 4.28 6.61
N VAL A 100 -8.13 3.30 7.01
CA VAL A 100 -6.78 3.11 6.47
C VAL A 100 -6.87 2.65 5.02
N GLY A 101 -6.29 3.42 4.11
CA GLY A 101 -6.20 3.06 2.69
C GLY A 101 -4.80 3.29 2.18
N ILE A 102 -4.12 2.22 1.75
CA ILE A 102 -2.75 2.25 1.27
C ILE A 102 -2.64 1.66 -0.14
N ILE A 103 -1.59 2.06 -0.86
CA ILE A 103 -1.23 1.48 -2.16
C ILE A 103 0.14 0.83 -1.99
N VAL A 104 0.23 -0.48 -2.23
CA VAL A 104 1.48 -1.23 -2.20
C VAL A 104 2.03 -1.31 -3.62
N GLU A 105 3.17 -0.69 -3.84
CA GLU A 105 3.95 -0.80 -5.08
C GLU A 105 5.08 -1.81 -4.83
N HIS A 106 4.86 -3.07 -5.24
CA HIS A 106 5.75 -4.18 -4.87
C HIS A 106 7.13 -4.07 -5.49
N CYS A 107 7.19 -3.70 -6.77
CA CYS A 107 8.42 -3.63 -7.54
C CYS A 107 8.20 -2.84 -8.83
N PHE A 108 9.30 -2.52 -9.52
CA PHE A 108 9.25 -1.82 -10.81
C PHE A 108 9.28 -2.84 -11.96
N MET A 109 8.15 -2.96 -12.70
CA MET A 109 8.02 -3.94 -13.78
C MET A 109 8.97 -3.69 -14.96
N ASP A 110 9.54 -2.52 -15.05
CA ASP A 110 10.51 -2.08 -16.06
C ASP A 110 11.98 -2.20 -15.60
N ASN A 111 12.22 -2.65 -14.36
CA ASN A 111 13.55 -2.91 -13.82
C ASN A 111 13.93 -4.39 -13.95
N GLU A 112 15.12 -4.68 -14.46
CA GLU A 112 15.57 -6.04 -14.70
C GLU A 112 15.65 -6.90 -13.43
N ALA A 113 16.17 -6.33 -12.32
CA ALA A 113 16.28 -7.06 -11.06
C ALA A 113 14.90 -7.34 -10.44
N ASP A 114 13.98 -6.38 -10.51
CA ASP A 114 12.64 -6.52 -9.96
C ASP A 114 11.77 -7.51 -10.76
N ARG A 115 12.00 -7.65 -12.07
CA ARG A 115 11.24 -8.60 -12.91
C ARG A 115 11.37 -10.06 -12.46
N ALA A 116 12.42 -10.41 -11.73
CA ALA A 116 12.55 -11.76 -11.18
C ALA A 116 11.42 -12.13 -10.21
N TYR A 117 10.85 -11.12 -9.53
CA TYR A 117 9.68 -11.30 -8.63
C TYR A 117 8.35 -11.41 -9.37
N LEU A 118 8.33 -11.25 -10.68
CA LEU A 118 7.17 -11.30 -11.56
C LEU A 118 7.29 -12.41 -12.62
N ALA A 119 8.31 -13.27 -12.53
CA ALA A 119 8.71 -14.20 -13.58
C ALA A 119 7.66 -15.27 -13.86
N ASP A 120 6.95 -15.72 -12.84
CA ASP A 120 5.97 -16.80 -12.91
C ASP A 120 4.91 -16.69 -11.79
N GLU A 121 3.97 -17.61 -11.82
CA GLU A 121 2.86 -17.68 -10.87
C GLU A 121 3.35 -17.91 -9.42
N GLU A 122 4.41 -18.68 -9.24
CA GLU A 122 5.00 -18.95 -7.93
C GLU A 122 5.69 -17.69 -7.36
N ALA A 123 6.33 -16.90 -8.20
CA ALA A 123 6.90 -15.61 -7.80
C ALA A 123 5.80 -14.64 -7.34
N LEU A 124 4.71 -14.51 -8.10
CA LEU A 124 3.55 -13.69 -7.73
C LEU A 124 2.88 -14.18 -6.44
N LYS A 125 2.79 -15.49 -6.24
CA LYS A 125 2.25 -16.08 -5.02
C LYS A 125 3.10 -15.71 -3.80
N ARG A 126 4.42 -15.71 -3.90
CA ARG A 126 5.30 -15.28 -2.80
C ARG A 126 5.09 -13.82 -2.42
N LEU A 127 4.87 -12.92 -3.40
CA LEU A 127 4.49 -11.52 -3.11
C LEU A 127 3.17 -11.45 -2.34
N ALA A 128 2.14 -12.15 -2.82
CA ALA A 128 0.82 -12.16 -2.19
C ALA A 128 0.85 -12.75 -0.76
N GLU A 129 1.66 -13.78 -0.52
CA GLU A 129 1.86 -14.37 0.81
C GLU A 129 2.60 -13.39 1.74
N ALA A 130 3.55 -12.61 1.24
CA ALA A 130 4.22 -11.55 2.01
C ALA A 130 3.23 -10.46 2.41
N ASP A 131 2.37 -10.00 1.49
CA ASP A 131 1.31 -9.05 1.81
C ASP A 131 0.39 -9.61 2.91
N ALA A 132 -0.06 -10.85 2.75
CA ALA A 132 -0.94 -11.50 3.73
C ALA A 132 -0.29 -11.61 5.12
N ARG A 133 1.00 -11.94 5.21
CA ARG A 133 1.73 -11.97 6.49
C ARG A 133 1.84 -10.58 7.10
N GLY A 134 2.18 -9.56 6.31
CA GLY A 134 2.26 -8.19 6.80
C GLY A 134 0.92 -7.67 7.33
N ILE A 135 -0.18 -7.94 6.61
CA ILE A 135 -1.54 -7.59 7.05
C ILE A 135 -1.89 -8.36 8.34
N ALA A 136 -1.62 -9.66 8.40
CA ALA A 136 -1.87 -10.48 9.59
C ALA A 136 -1.09 -9.97 10.81
N ALA A 137 0.18 -9.63 10.63
CA ALA A 137 1.02 -9.05 11.69
C ALA A 137 0.47 -7.72 12.20
N TYR A 138 -0.01 -6.85 11.31
CA TYR A 138 -0.65 -5.58 11.68
C TYR A 138 -1.86 -5.79 12.60
N PHE A 139 -2.69 -6.81 12.33
CA PHE A 139 -3.85 -7.15 13.15
C PHE A 139 -3.50 -8.01 14.38
N GLY A 140 -2.24 -8.35 14.59
CA GLY A 140 -1.79 -9.20 15.70
C GLY A 140 -2.09 -10.69 15.52
N TYR A 141 -2.40 -11.11 14.29
CA TYR A 141 -2.57 -12.54 13.97
C TYR A 141 -1.20 -13.14 13.61
N GLY A 142 -0.72 -14.07 14.43
CA GLY A 142 0.40 -14.92 14.06
C GLY A 142 -0.10 -15.92 13.00
N LEU A 143 0.49 -15.90 11.80
CA LEU A 143 0.27 -17.00 10.85
C LEU A 143 0.92 -18.25 11.45
N GLN A 144 0.12 -19.27 11.76
CA GLN A 144 0.67 -20.58 12.08
C GLN A 144 1.29 -21.13 10.78
N THR A 145 2.60 -21.20 10.73
CA THR A 145 3.28 -22.02 9.73
C THR A 145 2.89 -23.46 10.00
N ASN A 146 2.07 -24.06 9.14
CA ASN A 146 1.90 -25.50 9.15
C ASN A 146 3.26 -26.11 8.78
N GLU A 147 3.97 -26.63 9.77
CA GLU A 147 5.12 -27.53 9.58
C GLU A 147 4.68 -28.84 8.95
#